data_ede9cec48c204fca19f4887d5527672c
#
_entry.id   ede9cec48c204fca19f4887d5527672c
#
_cell.length_a   1.000
_cell.length_b   1.000
_cell.length_c   1.000
_cell.angle_alpha   90.00
_cell.angle_beta   90.00
_cell.angle_gamma   90.00
#
_symmetry.space_group_name_H-M   'P 1'
#
loop_
_entity.id
_entity.type
_entity.pdbx_description
1 polymer ?
#
loop_
_entity_poly.entity_id
_entity_poly.type
_entity_poly.pdbx_seq_one_letter_code
_entity_poly.pdbx_strand_id
1 'polypeptide(L)'
;ADLVAVELDDAGLNLNAKRLPILARIYGAVVLLDGLATLPIMVISILYAVREMLDGHVHVDAMSLTFILSAIHAVVLVVSAACLIVFGVMLLRNHRRYAARWTYVLMPLTLTDGMLSLALTGLGFNLLLPLIQMIILVVISVTADPSLNEERRLQRALKRMDDRDDYESAVAAGMLGRDQSGKGYIALDFFNIFWLFTIASVGGLIVETLYHMALYNGELQDRAGLLWGPFSPIYGCGAVLVTVCLNRLWKANPFLIFCASAVIGGAFEYCTSWFMEAAFGITAWDYTGRWLSIDGRTSGQFMFFWGLIGVVWVKWLLPRLLALINRIRWKVRYSLTAVCTVLMGIDIAFTLMA
;
A
#
# COMPACT_ATOMS: atom_id res chain seq x y z
N ALA A 1 14.63 -34.90 -22.20
CA ALA A 1 13.46 -35.77 -22.21
C ALA A 1 12.37 -35.12 -21.41
N ASP A 2 11.46 -34.62 -22.08
CA ASP A 2 10.21 -33.94 -21.89
C ASP A 2 9.47 -34.32 -20.61
N LEU A 3 9.71 -33.56 -19.57
CA LEU A 3 8.74 -33.37 -18.51
C LEU A 3 7.80 -32.23 -18.97
N VAL A 4 7.13 -32.39 -20.11
CA VAL A 4 5.80 -31.88 -20.28
C VAL A 4 4.98 -32.73 -19.29
N ALA A 5 4.88 -32.22 -18.06
CA ALA A 5 3.93 -32.72 -17.11
C ALA A 5 2.56 -32.57 -17.78
N VAL A 6 2.06 -33.66 -18.30
CA VAL A 6 0.63 -33.82 -18.58
C VAL A 6 -0.01 -33.54 -17.23
N GLU A 7 -0.51 -32.34 -17.03
CA GLU A 7 -1.29 -31.96 -15.85
C GLU A 7 -2.61 -32.71 -15.91
N LEU A 8 -2.54 -33.99 -15.65
CA LEU A 8 -3.67 -34.81 -15.27
C LEU A 8 -3.91 -34.45 -13.79
N ASP A 9 -5.15 -34.17 -13.42
CA ASP A 9 -5.51 -34.23 -12.01
C ASP A 9 -5.26 -35.68 -11.52
N ASP A 10 -5.24 -35.87 -10.20
CA ASP A 10 -5.01 -37.21 -9.60
C ASP A 10 -6.00 -38.28 -10.08
N ALA A 11 -7.04 -37.93 -10.83
CA ALA A 11 -8.03 -38.79 -11.47
C ALA A 11 -7.80 -38.96 -12.98
N GLY A 12 -6.73 -38.40 -13.57
CA GLY A 12 -6.44 -38.48 -14.99
C GLY A 12 -7.38 -37.68 -15.90
N LEU A 13 -8.14 -36.77 -15.34
CA LEU A 13 -9.11 -35.94 -16.06
C LEU A 13 -8.46 -34.65 -16.57
N ASN A 14 -8.59 -34.41 -17.88
CA ASN A 14 -8.23 -33.14 -18.46
C ASN A 14 -9.19 -32.03 -17.95
N LEU A 15 -8.75 -31.20 -17.01
CA LEU A 15 -9.55 -30.16 -16.39
C LEU A 15 -10.17 -29.18 -17.40
N ASN A 16 -9.56 -29.00 -18.56
CA ASN A 16 -10.12 -28.19 -19.64
C ASN A 16 -11.23 -28.93 -20.45
N ALA A 17 -11.38 -30.25 -20.30
CA ALA A 17 -12.43 -31.01 -20.96
C ALA A 17 -13.83 -30.70 -20.38
N LYS A 18 -13.91 -30.27 -19.11
CA LYS A 18 -15.17 -29.90 -18.46
C LYS A 18 -15.57 -28.50 -18.86
N ARG A 19 -16.71 -28.32 -19.50
CA ARG A 19 -17.18 -26.98 -19.95
C ARG A 19 -17.48 -26.07 -18.76
N LEU A 20 -17.10 -24.80 -18.89
CA LEU A 20 -17.54 -23.75 -17.95
C LEU A 20 -19.06 -23.62 -17.93
N PRO A 21 -19.66 -23.24 -16.77
CA PRO A 21 -21.08 -22.93 -16.69
C PRO A 21 -21.50 -21.92 -17.78
N ILE A 22 -22.70 -22.06 -18.30
CA ILE A 22 -23.23 -21.17 -19.35
C ILE A 22 -23.18 -19.72 -18.92
N LEU A 23 -23.53 -19.45 -17.65
CA LEU A 23 -23.46 -18.09 -17.07
C LEU A 23 -22.05 -17.48 -17.12
N ALA A 24 -21.00 -18.28 -16.85
CA ALA A 24 -19.61 -17.78 -16.96
C ALA A 24 -19.23 -17.45 -18.40
N ARG A 25 -19.74 -18.19 -19.37
CA ARG A 25 -19.53 -17.91 -20.81
C ARG A 25 -20.28 -16.70 -21.28
N ILE A 26 -21.54 -16.50 -20.83
CA ILE A 26 -22.33 -15.29 -21.10
C ILE A 26 -21.59 -14.08 -20.51
N TYR A 27 -21.16 -14.18 -19.27
CA TYR A 27 -20.35 -13.12 -18.65
C TYR A 27 -19.06 -12.86 -19.43
N GLY A 28 -18.39 -13.91 -19.92
CA GLY A 28 -17.23 -13.79 -20.80
C GLY A 28 -17.50 -12.98 -22.08
N ALA A 29 -18.67 -13.18 -22.70
CA ALA A 29 -19.09 -12.38 -23.85
C ALA A 29 -19.36 -10.90 -23.46
N VAL A 30 -20.02 -10.69 -22.32
CA VAL A 30 -20.33 -9.32 -21.84
C VAL A 30 -19.04 -8.54 -21.55
N VAL A 31 -18.09 -9.11 -20.78
CA VAL A 31 -16.85 -8.39 -20.45
C VAL A 31 -15.92 -8.22 -21.64
N LEU A 32 -15.98 -9.12 -22.64
CA LEU A 32 -15.27 -8.95 -23.91
C LEU A 32 -15.81 -7.75 -24.68
N LEU A 33 -17.12 -7.64 -24.81
CA LEU A 33 -17.77 -6.50 -25.47
C LEU A 33 -17.53 -5.20 -24.72
N ASP A 34 -17.64 -5.23 -23.40
CA ASP A 34 -17.36 -4.10 -22.54
C ASP A 34 -15.93 -3.61 -22.70
N GLY A 35 -14.93 -4.49 -22.59
CA GLY A 35 -13.52 -4.15 -22.80
C GLY A 35 -13.22 -3.60 -24.20
N LEU A 36 -13.82 -4.20 -25.24
CA LEU A 36 -13.67 -3.74 -26.63
C LEU A 36 -14.32 -2.37 -26.87
N ALA A 37 -15.39 -2.03 -26.17
CA ALA A 37 -16.04 -0.73 -26.24
C ALA A 37 -15.30 0.32 -25.39
N THR A 38 -14.98 -0.03 -24.16
CA THR A 38 -14.37 0.89 -23.18
C THR A 38 -12.97 1.32 -23.58
N LEU A 39 -12.15 0.38 -24.08
CA LEU A 39 -10.73 0.67 -24.39
C LEU A 39 -10.57 1.79 -25.44
N PRO A 40 -11.21 1.77 -26.63
CA PRO A 40 -11.09 2.85 -27.60
C PRO A 40 -11.72 4.15 -27.09
N ILE A 41 -12.85 4.09 -26.36
CA ILE A 41 -13.50 5.27 -25.80
C ILE A 41 -12.54 5.96 -24.81
N MET A 42 -11.90 5.20 -23.90
CA MET A 42 -10.95 5.76 -22.94
C MET A 42 -9.73 6.35 -23.62
N VAL A 43 -9.16 5.67 -24.64
CA VAL A 43 -8.01 6.19 -25.39
C VAL A 43 -8.37 7.50 -26.09
N ILE A 44 -9.52 7.57 -26.76
CA ILE A 44 -9.99 8.79 -27.45
C ILE A 44 -10.23 9.90 -26.42
N SER A 45 -10.86 9.60 -25.28
CA SER A 45 -11.12 10.58 -24.21
C SER A 45 -9.83 11.15 -23.63
N ILE A 46 -8.82 10.30 -23.40
CA ILE A 46 -7.51 10.73 -22.92
C ILE A 46 -6.83 11.63 -23.96
N LEU A 47 -6.82 11.23 -25.25
CA LEU A 47 -6.22 12.03 -26.31
C LEU A 47 -6.91 13.38 -26.48
N TYR A 48 -8.24 13.41 -26.37
CA TYR A 48 -9.03 14.64 -26.41
C TYR A 48 -8.69 15.54 -25.22
N ALA A 49 -8.67 15.00 -24.01
CA ALA A 49 -8.32 15.76 -22.81
C ALA A 49 -6.90 16.35 -22.89
N VAL A 50 -5.92 15.57 -23.34
CA VAL A 50 -4.54 16.03 -23.54
C VAL A 50 -4.49 17.15 -24.58
N ARG A 51 -5.23 17.04 -25.67
CA ARG A 51 -5.31 18.08 -26.71
C ARG A 51 -5.89 19.37 -26.14
N GLU A 52 -7.03 19.33 -25.45
CA GLU A 52 -7.67 20.51 -24.83
C GLU A 52 -6.74 21.22 -23.84
N MET A 53 -5.92 20.44 -23.11
CA MET A 53 -4.89 20.99 -22.22
C MET A 53 -3.76 21.66 -23.00
N LEU A 54 -3.28 21.06 -24.10
CA LEU A 54 -2.22 21.62 -24.94
C LEU A 54 -2.68 22.88 -25.69
N ASP A 55 -3.94 22.91 -26.13
CA ASP A 55 -4.56 24.05 -26.81
C ASP A 55 -4.89 25.21 -25.84
N GLY A 56 -4.67 25.00 -24.51
CA GLY A 56 -4.88 26.02 -23.46
C GLY A 56 -6.35 26.31 -23.15
N HIS A 57 -7.28 25.51 -23.66
CA HIS A 57 -8.71 25.68 -23.41
C HIS A 57 -9.10 25.25 -21.99
N VAL A 58 -8.31 24.36 -21.38
CA VAL A 58 -8.52 23.89 -20.02
C VAL A 58 -7.24 24.12 -19.21
N HIS A 59 -7.32 25.02 -18.24
CA HIS A 59 -6.28 25.20 -17.26
C HIS A 59 -6.47 24.20 -16.13
N VAL A 60 -5.63 23.17 -16.14
CA VAL A 60 -5.61 22.17 -15.07
C VAL A 60 -4.39 22.42 -14.20
N ASP A 61 -4.61 22.55 -12.92
CA ASP A 61 -3.51 22.44 -11.97
C ASP A 61 -3.05 20.98 -11.93
N ALA A 62 -1.95 20.72 -12.63
CA ALA A 62 -1.36 19.37 -12.73
C ALA A 62 -0.93 18.80 -11.37
N MET A 63 -0.85 19.62 -10.35
CA MET A 63 -0.51 19.25 -8.98
C MET A 63 -1.74 19.07 -8.09
N SER A 64 -2.95 19.30 -8.59
CA SER A 64 -4.15 19.04 -7.81
C SER A 64 -4.33 17.54 -7.59
N LEU A 65 -4.73 17.17 -6.37
CA LEU A 65 -4.99 15.77 -6.01
C LEU A 65 -6.04 15.14 -6.95
N THR A 66 -7.09 15.89 -7.27
CA THR A 66 -8.15 15.44 -8.16
C THR A 66 -7.62 15.08 -9.55
N PHE A 67 -6.70 15.90 -10.10
CA PHE A 67 -6.09 15.62 -11.39
C PHE A 67 -5.23 14.35 -11.33
N ILE A 68 -4.38 14.21 -10.30
CA ILE A 68 -3.53 13.04 -10.11
C ILE A 68 -4.37 11.77 -9.96
N LEU A 69 -5.40 11.80 -9.12
CA LEU A 69 -6.30 10.65 -8.95
C LEU A 69 -7.05 10.30 -10.23
N SER A 70 -7.51 11.32 -10.98
CA SER A 70 -8.19 11.11 -12.27
C SER A 70 -7.26 10.49 -13.31
N ALA A 71 -5.99 10.93 -13.36
CA ALA A 71 -5.00 10.38 -14.27
C ALA A 71 -4.68 8.89 -13.92
N ILE A 72 -4.50 8.58 -12.63
CA ILE A 72 -4.31 7.20 -12.16
C ILE A 72 -5.55 6.36 -12.49
N HIS A 73 -6.76 6.88 -12.26
CA HIS A 73 -8.01 6.19 -12.56
C HIS A 73 -8.14 5.88 -14.06
N ALA A 74 -7.80 6.83 -14.93
CA ALA A 74 -7.80 6.61 -16.38
C ALA A 74 -6.84 5.47 -16.80
N VAL A 75 -5.64 5.42 -16.22
CA VAL A 75 -4.69 4.31 -16.46
C VAL A 75 -5.26 2.97 -15.95
N VAL A 76 -5.84 2.94 -14.75
CA VAL A 76 -6.46 1.73 -14.19
C VAL A 76 -7.59 1.24 -15.09
N LEU A 77 -8.45 2.12 -15.61
CA LEU A 77 -9.53 1.76 -16.52
C LEU A 77 -9.03 1.18 -17.86
N VAL A 78 -7.98 1.79 -18.45
CA VAL A 78 -7.37 1.26 -19.68
C VAL A 78 -6.78 -0.13 -19.46
N VAL A 79 -6.03 -0.33 -18.37
CA VAL A 79 -5.44 -1.62 -18.00
C VAL A 79 -6.54 -2.64 -17.71
N SER A 80 -7.58 -2.26 -16.97
CA SER A 80 -8.72 -3.12 -16.66
C SER A 80 -9.45 -3.56 -17.92
N ALA A 81 -9.72 -2.64 -18.85
CA ALA A 81 -10.37 -2.95 -20.14
C ALA A 81 -9.54 -3.96 -20.96
N ALA A 82 -8.22 -3.76 -21.06
CA ALA A 82 -7.34 -4.71 -21.73
C ALA A 82 -7.35 -6.11 -21.05
N CYS A 83 -7.31 -6.14 -19.73
CA CYS A 83 -7.39 -7.39 -18.95
C CYS A 83 -8.77 -8.08 -19.12
N LEU A 84 -9.87 -7.33 -19.19
CA LEU A 84 -11.22 -7.85 -19.41
C LEU A 84 -11.36 -8.48 -20.81
N ILE A 85 -10.74 -7.91 -21.84
CA ILE A 85 -10.70 -8.52 -23.18
C ILE A 85 -10.03 -9.89 -23.12
N VAL A 86 -8.85 -9.98 -22.52
CA VAL A 86 -8.12 -11.26 -22.39
C VAL A 86 -8.95 -12.25 -21.59
N PHE A 87 -9.51 -11.83 -20.47
CA PHE A 87 -10.33 -12.65 -19.59
C PHE A 87 -11.58 -13.17 -20.28
N GLY A 88 -12.30 -12.31 -21.02
CA GLY A 88 -13.47 -12.68 -21.81
C GLY A 88 -13.15 -13.75 -22.86
N VAL A 89 -12.03 -13.58 -23.59
CA VAL A 89 -11.55 -14.58 -24.55
C VAL A 89 -11.26 -15.94 -23.85
N MET A 90 -10.62 -15.92 -22.68
CA MET A 90 -10.30 -17.13 -21.92
C MET A 90 -11.56 -17.88 -21.46
N LEU A 91 -12.58 -17.13 -20.99
CA LEU A 91 -13.87 -17.73 -20.61
C LEU A 91 -14.59 -18.34 -21.82
N LEU A 92 -14.62 -17.64 -22.96
CA LEU A 92 -15.27 -18.12 -24.19
C LEU A 92 -14.56 -19.35 -24.79
N ARG A 93 -13.21 -19.36 -24.75
CA ARG A 93 -12.38 -20.49 -25.21
C ARG A 93 -12.32 -21.67 -24.22
N ASN A 94 -13.03 -21.57 -23.09
CA ASN A 94 -13.06 -22.62 -22.05
C ASN A 94 -11.69 -22.92 -21.41
N HIS A 95 -10.78 -21.94 -21.38
CA HIS A 95 -9.50 -22.08 -20.69
C HIS A 95 -9.66 -21.86 -19.18
N ARG A 96 -10.21 -22.83 -18.47
CA ARG A 96 -10.66 -22.75 -17.06
C ARG A 96 -9.55 -22.29 -16.11
N ARG A 97 -8.39 -22.94 -16.16
CA ARG A 97 -7.27 -22.65 -15.27
C ARG A 97 -6.70 -21.23 -15.49
N TYR A 98 -6.57 -20.82 -16.76
CA TYR A 98 -6.13 -19.47 -17.09
C TYR A 98 -7.18 -18.43 -16.69
N ALA A 99 -8.46 -18.69 -16.96
CA ALA A 99 -9.54 -17.81 -16.52
C ALA A 99 -9.54 -17.65 -15.00
N ALA A 100 -9.39 -18.72 -14.21
CA ALA A 100 -9.27 -18.65 -12.76
C ALA A 100 -8.04 -17.82 -12.30
N ARG A 101 -6.92 -17.92 -12.98
CA ARG A 101 -5.73 -17.10 -12.68
C ARG A 101 -5.97 -15.62 -12.98
N TRP A 102 -6.64 -15.30 -14.08
CA TRP A 102 -6.96 -13.92 -14.45
C TRP A 102 -7.93 -13.25 -13.48
N THR A 103 -8.81 -14.00 -12.79
CA THR A 103 -9.64 -13.39 -11.73
C THR A 103 -8.79 -12.75 -10.63
N TYR A 104 -7.64 -13.34 -10.29
CA TYR A 104 -6.75 -12.80 -9.27
C TYR A 104 -5.98 -11.55 -9.71
N VAL A 105 -5.87 -11.31 -11.01
CA VAL A 105 -5.35 -10.05 -11.56
C VAL A 105 -6.44 -8.99 -11.59
N LEU A 106 -7.66 -9.38 -11.99
CA LEU A 106 -8.79 -8.48 -12.11
C LEU A 106 -9.36 -8.02 -10.76
N MET A 107 -9.33 -8.87 -9.72
CA MET A 107 -9.81 -8.49 -8.38
C MET A 107 -9.14 -7.22 -7.82
N PRO A 108 -7.80 -7.12 -7.72
CA PRO A 108 -7.15 -5.90 -7.25
C PRO A 108 -7.39 -4.70 -8.19
N LEU A 109 -7.46 -4.91 -9.50
CA LEU A 109 -7.79 -3.83 -10.43
C LEU A 109 -9.21 -3.30 -10.21
N THR A 110 -10.20 -4.19 -10.06
CA THR A 110 -11.59 -3.82 -9.77
C THR A 110 -11.71 -3.14 -8.41
N LEU A 111 -10.96 -3.60 -7.41
CA LEU A 111 -10.94 -2.95 -6.10
C LEU A 111 -10.37 -1.53 -6.21
N THR A 112 -9.25 -1.38 -6.92
CA THR A 112 -8.60 -0.08 -7.13
C THR A 112 -9.52 0.87 -7.90
N ASP A 113 -10.20 0.39 -8.94
CA ASP A 113 -11.21 1.15 -9.68
C ASP A 113 -12.33 1.65 -8.77
N GLY A 114 -12.90 0.76 -7.95
CA GLY A 114 -13.93 1.11 -6.97
C GLY A 114 -13.46 2.13 -5.94
N MET A 115 -12.23 2.00 -5.44
CA MET A 115 -11.65 2.96 -4.48
C MET A 115 -11.42 4.33 -5.12
N LEU A 116 -10.90 4.38 -6.35
CA LEU A 116 -10.69 5.63 -7.07
C LEU A 116 -12.00 6.29 -7.46
N SER A 117 -13.00 5.51 -7.89
CA SER A 117 -14.35 6.00 -8.14
C SER A 117 -14.97 6.60 -6.89
N LEU A 118 -14.82 5.92 -5.73
CA LEU A 118 -15.27 6.44 -4.45
C LEU A 118 -14.59 7.75 -4.07
N ALA A 119 -13.28 7.84 -4.26
CA ALA A 119 -12.49 9.04 -3.94
C ALA A 119 -12.84 10.24 -4.84
N LEU A 120 -13.13 10.00 -6.14
CA LEU A 120 -13.41 11.06 -7.11
C LEU A 120 -14.87 11.54 -7.09
N THR A 121 -15.81 10.62 -6.88
CA THR A 121 -17.25 10.90 -7.11
C THR A 121 -18.11 10.65 -5.89
N GLY A 122 -17.53 10.12 -4.80
CA GLY A 122 -18.24 9.77 -3.57
C GLY A 122 -19.12 8.52 -3.71
N LEU A 123 -19.97 8.29 -2.69
CA LEU A 123 -20.92 7.17 -2.68
C LEU A 123 -22.01 7.40 -3.72
N GLY A 124 -22.10 6.53 -4.70
CA GLY A 124 -23.08 6.65 -5.79
C GLY A 124 -23.25 5.34 -6.59
N PHE A 125 -24.11 5.40 -7.61
CA PHE A 125 -24.37 4.25 -8.50
C PHE A 125 -23.14 3.74 -9.26
N ASN A 126 -22.11 4.57 -9.41
CA ASN A 126 -20.82 4.21 -10.05
C ASN A 126 -20.07 3.09 -9.33
N LEU A 127 -20.33 2.89 -8.03
CA LEU A 127 -19.73 1.79 -7.26
C LEU A 127 -20.44 0.44 -7.50
N LEU A 128 -21.64 0.46 -8.06
CA LEU A 128 -22.43 -0.76 -8.25
C LEU A 128 -21.77 -1.73 -9.23
N LEU A 129 -21.22 -1.22 -10.34
CA LEU A 129 -20.56 -2.05 -11.34
C LEU A 129 -19.29 -2.72 -10.81
N PRO A 130 -18.33 -2.01 -10.19
CA PRO A 130 -17.17 -2.64 -9.56
C PRO A 130 -17.55 -3.67 -8.50
N LEU A 131 -18.60 -3.41 -7.72
CA LEU A 131 -19.08 -4.34 -6.68
C LEU A 131 -19.62 -5.64 -7.29
N ILE A 132 -20.50 -5.53 -8.30
CA ILE A 132 -21.05 -6.70 -9.00
C ILE A 132 -19.92 -7.47 -9.69
N GLN A 133 -19.02 -6.80 -10.36
CA GLN A 133 -17.85 -7.42 -11.00
C GLN A 133 -17.00 -8.17 -9.98
N MET A 134 -16.73 -7.58 -8.82
CA MET A 134 -15.96 -8.23 -7.74
C MET A 134 -16.64 -9.53 -7.29
N ILE A 135 -17.95 -9.53 -7.05
CA ILE A 135 -18.71 -10.72 -6.64
C ILE A 135 -18.59 -11.80 -7.72
N ILE A 136 -18.77 -11.46 -8.99
CA ILE A 136 -18.69 -12.42 -10.10
C ILE A 136 -17.26 -12.99 -10.20
N LEU A 137 -16.23 -12.17 -10.09
CA LEU A 137 -14.82 -12.61 -10.11
C LEU A 137 -14.52 -13.59 -8.99
N VAL A 138 -15.02 -13.34 -7.77
CA VAL A 138 -14.89 -14.27 -6.64
C VAL A 138 -15.58 -15.60 -6.94
N VAL A 139 -16.79 -15.58 -7.46
CA VAL A 139 -17.53 -16.80 -7.82
C VAL A 139 -16.78 -17.60 -8.90
N ILE A 140 -16.28 -16.92 -9.94
CA ILE A 140 -15.52 -17.58 -11.02
C ILE A 140 -14.20 -18.14 -10.49
N SER A 141 -13.49 -17.45 -9.60
CA SER A 141 -12.22 -17.94 -9.04
C SER A 141 -12.37 -19.26 -8.29
N VAL A 142 -13.52 -19.47 -7.65
CA VAL A 142 -13.82 -20.71 -6.90
C VAL A 142 -14.36 -21.80 -7.81
N THR A 143 -15.20 -21.44 -8.78
CA THR A 143 -15.93 -22.43 -9.60
C THR A 143 -15.18 -22.87 -10.84
N ALA A 144 -14.32 -22.01 -11.40
CA ALA A 144 -13.61 -22.30 -12.63
C ALA A 144 -12.51 -23.36 -12.43
N ASP A 145 -11.73 -23.27 -11.37
CA ASP A 145 -10.66 -24.23 -11.06
C ASP A 145 -10.53 -24.47 -9.55
N PRO A 146 -11.23 -25.49 -9.02
CA PRO A 146 -11.12 -25.86 -7.62
C PRO A 146 -9.69 -26.27 -7.20
N SER A 147 -8.94 -26.91 -8.09
CA SER A 147 -7.57 -27.37 -7.80
C SER A 147 -6.61 -26.21 -7.54
N LEU A 148 -6.78 -25.08 -8.23
CA LEU A 148 -6.00 -23.88 -8.02
C LEU A 148 -6.22 -23.29 -6.60
N ASN A 149 -7.42 -23.42 -6.05
CA ASN A 149 -7.70 -23.01 -4.68
C ASN A 149 -7.03 -23.93 -3.65
N GLU A 150 -7.00 -25.23 -3.89
CA GLU A 150 -6.32 -26.21 -3.03
C GLU A 150 -4.81 -26.01 -3.06
N GLU A 151 -4.23 -25.85 -4.26
CA GLU A 151 -2.81 -25.54 -4.42
C GLU A 151 -2.41 -24.28 -3.63
N ARG A 152 -3.20 -23.19 -3.73
CA ARG A 152 -2.95 -21.97 -2.97
C ARG A 152 -3.15 -22.13 -1.46
N ARG A 153 -4.06 -23.02 -1.04
CA ARG A 153 -4.22 -23.36 0.37
C ARG A 153 -2.99 -24.09 0.90
N LEU A 154 -2.49 -25.06 0.12
CA LEU A 154 -1.27 -25.80 0.45
C LEU A 154 -0.04 -24.89 0.48
N GLN A 155 0.15 -24.05 -0.54
CA GLN A 155 1.25 -23.08 -0.57
C GLN A 155 1.21 -22.11 0.62
N ARG A 156 0.01 -21.63 1.01
CA ARG A 156 -0.15 -20.78 2.21
C ARG A 156 0.12 -21.56 3.50
N ALA A 157 -0.24 -22.84 3.56
CA ALA A 157 0.04 -23.68 4.71
C ALA A 157 1.55 -23.95 4.85
N LEU A 158 2.22 -24.33 3.75
CA LEU A 158 3.67 -24.52 3.71
C LEU A 158 4.42 -23.24 4.10
N LYS A 159 4.06 -22.11 3.50
CA LYS A 159 4.65 -20.82 3.87
C LYS A 159 4.47 -20.49 5.35
N ARG A 160 3.32 -20.80 5.95
CA ARG A 160 3.10 -20.60 7.39
C ARG A 160 3.96 -21.53 8.26
N MET A 161 4.26 -22.71 7.76
CA MET A 161 5.16 -23.65 8.46
C MET A 161 6.60 -23.13 8.39
N ASP A 162 7.07 -22.73 7.22
CA ASP A 162 8.40 -22.12 7.04
C ASP A 162 8.54 -20.87 7.90
N ASP A 163 7.57 -19.94 7.82
CA ASP A 163 7.57 -18.73 8.65
C ASP A 163 7.59 -19.04 10.16
N ARG A 164 6.99 -20.17 10.57
CA ARG A 164 6.98 -20.61 11.96
C ARG A 164 8.32 -21.19 12.38
N ASP A 165 8.91 -22.03 11.53
CA ASP A 165 10.22 -22.65 11.79
C ASP A 165 11.32 -21.58 11.82
N ASP A 166 11.26 -20.60 10.91
CA ASP A 166 12.12 -19.41 10.94
C ASP A 166 11.95 -18.59 12.22
N TYR A 167 10.69 -18.42 12.67
CA TYR A 167 10.40 -17.74 13.93
C TYR A 167 10.99 -18.50 15.14
N GLU A 168 10.76 -19.81 15.23
CA GLU A 168 11.25 -20.65 16.34
C GLU A 168 12.80 -20.68 16.37
N SER A 169 13.45 -20.75 15.22
CA SER A 169 14.90 -20.69 15.09
C SER A 169 15.47 -19.31 15.47
N ALA A 170 14.81 -18.24 15.06
CA ALA A 170 15.18 -16.88 15.41
C ALA A 170 14.99 -16.59 16.91
N VAL A 171 13.94 -17.15 17.53
CA VAL A 171 13.74 -17.09 18.98
C VAL A 171 14.86 -17.82 19.71
N ALA A 172 15.19 -19.05 19.28
CA ALA A 172 16.26 -19.85 19.90
C ALA A 172 17.63 -19.16 19.80
N ALA A 173 17.90 -18.47 18.69
CA ALA A 173 19.12 -17.71 18.47
C ALA A 173 19.12 -16.31 19.12
N GLY A 174 18.01 -15.87 19.75
CA GLY A 174 17.86 -14.50 20.28
C GLY A 174 17.88 -13.40 19.18
N MET A 175 17.62 -13.78 17.93
CA MET A 175 17.69 -12.94 16.73
C MET A 175 16.34 -12.53 16.18
N LEU A 176 15.28 -12.68 16.98
CA LEU A 176 13.91 -12.44 16.54
C LEU A 176 13.72 -11.02 16.00
N GLY A 177 13.20 -10.92 14.77
CA GLY A 177 12.96 -9.67 14.05
C GLY A 177 14.23 -8.97 13.53
N ARG A 178 15.42 -9.55 13.76
CA ARG A 178 16.69 -9.02 13.23
C ARG A 178 16.95 -9.51 11.82
N ASP A 179 17.72 -8.74 11.07
CA ASP A 179 18.20 -9.15 9.75
C ASP A 179 19.20 -10.30 9.89
N GLN A 180 18.79 -11.50 9.50
CA GLN A 180 19.63 -12.72 9.55
C GLN A 180 20.84 -12.63 8.60
N SER A 181 20.80 -11.79 7.56
CA SER A 181 21.94 -11.55 6.67
C SER A 181 23.07 -10.79 7.35
N GLY A 182 22.82 -10.16 8.50
CA GLY A 182 23.77 -9.33 9.25
C GLY A 182 24.13 -7.99 8.58
N LYS A 183 23.55 -7.69 7.39
CA LYS A 183 23.77 -6.43 6.68
C LYS A 183 23.03 -5.28 7.31
N GLY A 184 21.78 -5.53 7.74
CA GLY A 184 20.94 -4.58 8.46
C GLY A 184 20.81 -4.93 9.95
N TYR A 185 20.07 -4.09 10.67
CA TYR A 185 19.70 -4.35 12.06
C TYR A 185 18.38 -5.11 12.18
N ILE A 186 17.34 -4.59 11.52
CA ILE A 186 15.98 -5.14 11.54
C ILE A 186 15.68 -5.85 10.21
N ALA A 187 14.96 -6.96 10.27
CA ALA A 187 14.38 -7.57 9.08
C ALA A 187 13.28 -6.65 8.53
N LEU A 188 13.46 -6.20 7.28
CA LEU A 188 12.52 -5.30 6.59
C LEU A 188 11.33 -6.10 6.02
N ASP A 189 10.70 -6.93 6.84
CA ASP A 189 9.47 -7.64 6.52
C ASP A 189 8.23 -6.77 6.83
N PHE A 190 7.11 -7.14 6.25
CA PHE A 190 5.86 -6.39 6.41
C PHE A 190 5.45 -6.26 7.88
N PHE A 191 5.62 -7.31 8.68
CA PHE A 191 5.21 -7.29 10.07
C PHE A 191 6.00 -6.28 10.90
N ASN A 192 7.31 -6.29 10.80
CA ASN A 192 8.18 -5.37 11.54
C ASN A 192 7.93 -3.93 11.10
N ILE A 193 7.84 -3.67 9.80
CA ILE A 193 7.59 -2.33 9.24
C ILE A 193 6.20 -1.81 9.63
N PHE A 194 5.16 -2.64 9.54
CA PHE A 194 3.82 -2.26 9.93
C PHE A 194 3.71 -1.88 11.40
N TRP A 195 4.27 -2.70 12.30
CA TRP A 195 4.22 -2.41 13.73
C TRP A 195 5.11 -1.24 14.13
N LEU A 196 6.25 -1.07 13.45
CA LEU A 196 7.10 0.10 13.63
C LEU A 196 6.34 1.37 13.22
N PHE A 197 5.71 1.36 12.06
CA PHE A 197 4.84 2.45 11.60
C PHE A 197 3.74 2.76 12.60
N THR A 198 2.99 1.74 13.04
CA THR A 198 1.87 1.89 13.95
C THR A 198 2.30 2.49 15.29
N ILE A 199 3.35 1.92 15.91
CA ILE A 199 3.86 2.39 17.21
C ILE A 199 4.42 3.80 17.09
N ALA A 200 5.14 4.11 16.01
CA ALA A 200 5.70 5.43 15.79
C ALA A 200 4.62 6.48 15.49
N SER A 201 3.53 6.10 14.79
CA SER A 201 2.39 6.97 14.54
C SER A 201 1.70 7.38 15.84
N VAL A 202 1.48 6.44 16.75
CA VAL A 202 0.89 6.71 18.07
C VAL A 202 1.87 7.48 18.96
N GLY A 203 3.11 7.00 19.04
CA GLY A 203 4.14 7.61 19.87
C GLY A 203 4.47 9.04 19.45
N GLY A 204 4.56 9.29 18.16
CA GLY A 204 4.80 10.63 17.61
C GLY A 204 3.67 11.60 17.94
N LEU A 205 2.42 11.17 17.79
CA LEU A 205 1.25 11.98 18.17
C LEU A 205 1.26 12.33 19.66
N ILE A 206 1.59 11.37 20.54
CA ILE A 206 1.70 11.62 21.98
C ILE A 206 2.79 12.64 22.26
N VAL A 207 3.98 12.47 21.68
CA VAL A 207 5.12 13.40 21.89
C VAL A 207 4.76 14.78 21.39
N GLU A 208 4.14 14.92 20.24
CA GLU A 208 3.69 16.20 19.67
C GLU A 208 2.67 16.88 20.59
N THR A 209 1.67 16.13 21.04
CA THR A 209 0.65 16.65 21.96
C THR A 209 1.26 17.17 23.25
N LEU A 210 2.17 16.39 23.86
CA LEU A 210 2.87 16.80 25.08
C LEU A 210 3.78 18.02 24.87
N TYR A 211 4.48 18.07 23.75
CA TYR A 211 5.33 19.20 23.39
C TYR A 211 4.52 20.49 23.27
N HIS A 212 3.38 20.43 22.59
CA HIS A 212 2.50 21.61 22.45
C HIS A 212 1.84 22.01 23.77
N MET A 213 1.40 21.03 24.60
CA MET A 213 0.93 21.35 25.94
C MET A 213 1.97 22.11 26.76
N ALA A 214 3.25 21.72 26.66
CA ALA A 214 4.32 22.43 27.37
C ALA A 214 4.58 23.84 26.86
N LEU A 215 4.37 24.10 25.55
CA LEU A 215 4.56 25.41 24.93
C LEU A 215 3.37 26.35 25.12
N TYR A 216 2.15 25.83 25.18
CA TYR A 216 0.89 26.60 25.21
C TYR A 216 0.16 26.50 26.55
N ASN A 217 0.89 26.61 27.65
CA ASN A 217 0.36 26.72 29.02
C ASN A 217 -0.61 25.59 29.45
N GLY A 218 -0.50 24.40 28.89
CA GLY A 218 -1.30 23.25 29.26
C GLY A 218 -2.59 23.07 28.46
N GLU A 219 -2.85 23.90 27.44
CA GLU A 219 -4.00 23.70 26.57
C GLU A 219 -3.80 22.50 25.64
N LEU A 220 -4.78 21.59 25.63
CA LEU A 220 -4.86 20.49 24.67
C LEU A 220 -5.33 21.05 23.32
N GLN A 221 -4.43 21.09 22.36
CA GLN A 221 -4.77 21.44 20.98
C GLN A 221 -5.01 20.14 20.20
N ASP A 222 -6.05 20.16 19.37
CA ASP A 222 -6.29 19.08 18.42
C ASP A 222 -5.17 19.04 17.39
N ARG A 223 -4.61 17.86 17.16
CA ARG A 223 -3.44 17.68 16.32
C ARG A 223 -3.74 16.81 15.10
N ALA A 224 -2.93 16.96 14.06
CA ALA A 224 -3.04 16.25 12.81
C ALA A 224 -2.89 14.74 13.00
N GLY A 225 -3.98 14.10 13.38
CA GLY A 225 -4.16 12.66 13.49
C GLY A 225 -5.22 12.18 12.52
N LEU A 226 -5.46 10.89 12.52
CA LEU A 226 -6.64 10.32 11.87
C LEU A 226 -7.91 10.67 12.66
N LEU A 227 -9.07 10.56 12.01
CA LEU A 227 -10.35 11.02 12.54
C LEU A 227 -10.76 10.35 13.85
N TRP A 228 -10.52 9.04 13.97
CA TRP A 228 -10.95 8.24 15.13
C TRP A 228 -9.80 7.60 15.91
N GLY A 229 -8.71 7.28 15.26
CA GLY A 229 -7.58 6.61 15.89
C GLY A 229 -6.48 7.57 16.33
N PRO A 230 -5.74 7.22 17.39
CA PRO A 230 -4.62 8.02 17.88
C PRO A 230 -3.38 7.85 17.00
N PHE A 231 -3.55 7.97 15.67
CA PHE A 231 -2.49 7.75 14.70
C PHE A 231 -2.19 9.04 13.95
N SER A 232 -0.92 9.43 13.93
CA SER A 232 -0.41 10.45 13.01
C SER A 232 0.51 9.80 11.98
N PRO A 233 0.02 9.53 10.75
CA PRO A 233 0.76 8.79 9.73
C PRO A 233 2.12 9.39 9.37
N ILE A 234 2.26 10.71 9.51
CA ILE A 234 3.51 11.40 9.20
C ILE A 234 4.68 10.90 10.07
N TYR A 235 4.44 10.67 11.37
CA TYR A 235 5.48 10.14 12.27
C TYR A 235 5.80 8.67 11.97
N GLY A 236 4.77 7.89 11.62
CA GLY A 236 4.97 6.52 11.17
C GLY A 236 5.79 6.43 9.89
N CYS A 237 5.46 7.24 8.89
CA CYS A 237 6.21 7.32 7.63
C CYS A 237 7.65 7.76 7.86
N GLY A 238 7.87 8.81 8.68
CA GLY A 238 9.21 9.28 9.02
C GLY A 238 10.06 8.21 9.70
N ALA A 239 9.47 7.50 10.67
CA ALA A 239 10.15 6.42 11.40
C ALA A 239 10.51 5.24 10.48
N VAL A 240 9.59 4.84 9.61
CA VAL A 240 9.85 3.78 8.61
C VAL A 240 10.94 4.22 7.63
N LEU A 241 10.86 5.45 7.11
CA LEU A 241 11.86 5.99 6.19
C LEU A 241 13.27 5.97 6.81
N VAL A 242 13.40 6.54 8.01
CA VAL A 242 14.67 6.56 8.75
C VAL A 242 15.16 5.14 9.00
N THR A 243 14.25 4.22 9.39
CA THR A 243 14.61 2.81 9.62
C THR A 243 15.13 2.15 8.35
N VAL A 244 14.40 2.25 7.23
CA VAL A 244 14.79 1.61 5.97
C VAL A 244 16.11 2.16 5.45
N CYS A 245 16.25 3.48 5.43
CA CYS A 245 17.45 4.15 4.91
C CYS A 245 18.69 3.90 5.77
N LEU A 246 18.54 3.91 7.10
CA LEU A 246 19.65 3.77 8.03
C LEU A 246 19.89 2.33 8.49
N ASN A 247 19.06 1.37 8.07
CA ASN A 247 19.13 -0.02 8.55
C ASN A 247 20.53 -0.62 8.39
N ARG A 248 21.20 -0.35 7.27
CA ARG A 248 22.56 -0.84 7.01
C ARG A 248 23.65 -0.05 7.74
N LEU A 249 23.35 1.15 8.22
CA LEU A 249 24.28 2.02 8.92
C LEU A 249 24.26 1.81 10.45
N TRP A 250 23.55 0.81 10.95
CA TRP A 250 23.37 0.60 12.39
C TRP A 250 24.69 0.40 13.18
N LYS A 251 25.74 -0.14 12.52
CA LYS A 251 27.09 -0.26 13.07
C LYS A 251 27.97 0.97 12.86
N ALA A 252 27.51 1.90 12.02
CA ALA A 252 28.32 3.06 11.65
C ALA A 252 28.55 4.01 12.84
N ASN A 253 29.51 4.90 12.65
CA ASN A 253 29.78 5.98 13.59
C ASN A 253 28.52 6.85 13.78
N PRO A 254 28.17 7.26 15.01
CA PRO A 254 27.04 8.13 15.29
C PRO A 254 27.02 9.42 14.46
N PHE A 255 28.17 9.99 14.15
CA PHE A 255 28.27 11.18 13.32
C PHE A 255 27.81 10.93 11.86
N LEU A 256 28.16 9.78 11.27
CA LEU A 256 27.67 9.40 9.95
C LEU A 256 26.16 9.17 9.94
N ILE A 257 25.64 8.52 11.00
CA ILE A 257 24.17 8.33 11.17
C ILE A 257 23.50 9.69 11.28
N PHE A 258 24.07 10.60 12.06
CA PHE A 258 23.57 11.97 12.22
C PHE A 258 23.48 12.70 10.86
N CYS A 259 24.57 12.73 10.10
CA CYS A 259 24.58 13.40 8.80
C CYS A 259 23.59 12.80 7.81
N ALA A 260 23.56 11.47 7.71
CA ALA A 260 22.61 10.78 6.84
C ALA A 260 21.16 11.05 7.24
N SER A 261 20.85 10.98 8.55
CA SER A 261 19.51 11.24 9.06
C SER A 261 19.08 12.70 8.88
N ALA A 262 19.99 13.66 9.05
CA ALA A 262 19.73 15.07 8.83
C ALA A 262 19.28 15.35 7.39
N VAL A 263 19.98 14.75 6.41
CA VAL A 263 19.62 14.89 4.99
C VAL A 263 18.31 14.16 4.66
N ILE A 264 18.14 12.92 5.13
CA ILE A 264 16.92 12.14 4.89
C ILE A 264 15.71 12.81 5.51
N GLY A 265 15.82 13.31 6.75
CA GLY A 265 14.75 13.99 7.46
C GLY A 265 14.39 15.31 6.82
N GLY A 266 15.37 16.11 6.42
CA GLY A 266 15.15 17.36 5.71
C GLY A 266 14.46 17.14 4.36
N ALA A 267 14.87 16.12 3.61
CA ALA A 267 14.21 15.73 2.36
C ALA A 267 12.76 15.25 2.61
N PHE A 268 12.53 14.49 3.67
CA PHE A 268 11.20 14.05 4.06
C PHE A 268 10.28 15.23 4.41
N GLU A 269 10.75 16.18 5.22
CA GLU A 269 9.99 17.40 5.53
C GLU A 269 9.65 18.20 4.28
N TYR A 270 10.65 18.41 3.41
CA TYR A 270 10.45 19.13 2.16
C TYR A 270 9.38 18.45 1.29
N CYS A 271 9.53 17.15 1.04
CA CYS A 271 8.60 16.38 0.22
C CYS A 271 7.20 16.34 0.83
N THR A 272 7.07 16.20 2.15
CA THR A 272 5.78 16.17 2.84
C THR A 272 5.08 17.52 2.75
N SER A 273 5.79 18.62 3.04
CA SER A 273 5.24 19.98 2.91
C SER A 273 4.81 20.28 1.47
N TRP A 274 5.65 19.92 0.50
CA TRP A 274 5.32 20.07 -0.92
C TRP A 274 4.07 19.26 -1.29
N PHE A 275 4.00 18.00 -0.85
CA PHE A 275 2.85 17.12 -1.11
C PHE A 275 1.56 17.65 -0.48
N MET A 276 1.61 18.10 0.78
CA MET A 276 0.45 18.65 1.48
C MET A 276 -0.11 19.88 0.76
N GLU A 277 0.77 20.75 0.28
CA GLU A 277 0.36 21.94 -0.47
C GLU A 277 -0.18 21.56 -1.85
N ALA A 278 0.49 20.69 -2.59
CA ALA A 278 0.08 20.26 -3.92
C ALA A 278 -1.23 19.47 -3.92
N ALA A 279 -1.41 18.56 -2.93
CA ALA A 279 -2.55 17.67 -2.87
C ALA A 279 -3.78 18.29 -2.19
N PHE A 280 -3.57 19.09 -1.15
CA PHE A 280 -4.64 19.58 -0.28
C PHE A 280 -4.71 21.11 -0.21
N GLY A 281 -3.77 21.83 -0.81
CA GLY A 281 -3.69 23.30 -0.69
C GLY A 281 -3.33 23.78 0.71
N ILE A 282 -2.77 22.91 1.56
CA ILE A 282 -2.48 23.18 2.96
C ILE A 282 -1.00 23.44 3.13
N THR A 283 -0.63 24.61 3.63
CA THR A 283 0.73 24.89 4.12
C THR A 283 0.89 24.27 5.49
N ALA A 284 1.55 23.10 5.55
CA ALA A 284 1.70 22.34 6.80
C ALA A 284 2.58 23.08 7.83
N TRP A 285 3.63 23.74 7.36
CA TRP A 285 4.53 24.61 8.13
C TRP A 285 5.26 25.57 7.21
N ASP A 286 5.78 26.66 7.78
CA ASP A 286 6.59 27.64 7.07
C ASP A 286 7.84 28.01 7.89
N TYR A 287 9.01 27.72 7.33
CA TYR A 287 10.32 28.01 7.92
C TYR A 287 11.03 29.17 7.20
N THR A 288 10.29 29.97 6.44
CA THR A 288 10.85 31.16 5.76
C THR A 288 11.56 32.07 6.76
N GLY A 289 12.76 32.53 6.42
CA GLY A 289 13.59 33.36 7.28
C GLY A 289 14.40 32.62 8.36
N ARG A 290 14.25 31.30 8.49
CA ARG A 290 15.11 30.47 9.38
C ARG A 290 16.46 30.18 8.71
N TRP A 291 17.46 29.89 9.53
CA TRP A 291 18.79 29.52 9.03
C TRP A 291 18.74 28.26 8.12
N LEU A 292 19.36 28.37 6.95
CA LEU A 292 19.33 27.35 5.91
C LEU A 292 17.90 26.87 5.56
N SER A 293 16.96 27.81 5.47
CA SER A 293 15.62 27.50 4.94
C SER A 293 15.70 27.18 3.45
N ILE A 294 15.06 26.09 3.05
CA ILE A 294 14.90 25.68 1.65
C ILE A 294 13.41 25.80 1.32
N ASP A 295 13.03 26.79 0.53
CA ASP A 295 11.64 27.11 0.11
C ASP A 295 10.64 27.21 1.28
N GLY A 296 11.08 27.56 2.50
CA GLY A 296 10.23 27.53 3.68
C GLY A 296 9.81 26.13 4.17
N ARG A 297 10.17 25.07 3.44
CA ARG A 297 9.66 23.70 3.66
C ARG A 297 10.52 22.86 4.60
N THR A 298 11.81 23.16 4.66
CA THR A 298 12.75 22.61 5.65
C THR A 298 13.80 23.63 6.03
N SER A 299 14.51 23.41 7.12
CA SER A 299 15.57 24.31 7.57
C SER A 299 16.71 23.57 8.25
N GLY A 300 17.90 24.19 8.30
CA GLY A 300 19.08 23.62 8.94
C GLY A 300 18.85 23.25 10.40
N GLN A 301 18.02 24.01 11.12
CA GLN A 301 17.64 23.68 12.50
C GLN A 301 16.88 22.36 12.59
N PHE A 302 15.89 22.14 11.72
CA PHE A 302 15.11 20.90 11.73
C PHE A 302 15.90 19.73 11.16
N MET A 303 16.74 19.95 10.16
CA MET A 303 17.70 18.94 9.70
C MET A 303 18.63 18.47 10.83
N PHE A 304 19.09 19.41 11.67
CA PHE A 304 19.88 19.06 12.86
C PHE A 304 19.09 18.18 13.83
N PHE A 305 17.83 18.51 14.10
CA PHE A 305 16.97 17.68 14.95
C PHE A 305 16.74 16.30 14.35
N TRP A 306 16.51 16.17 13.04
CA TRP A 306 16.43 14.89 12.35
C TRP A 306 17.72 14.08 12.51
N GLY A 307 18.88 14.74 12.46
CA GLY A 307 20.16 14.10 12.74
C GLY A 307 20.23 13.49 14.12
N LEU A 308 19.85 14.24 15.16
CA LEU A 308 19.81 13.76 16.54
C LEU A 308 18.79 12.60 16.71
N ILE A 309 17.58 12.80 16.19
CA ILE A 309 16.53 11.77 16.22
C ILE A 309 17.02 10.48 15.56
N GLY A 310 17.70 10.55 14.43
CA GLY A 310 18.22 9.36 13.74
C GLY A 310 19.24 8.60 14.54
N VAL A 311 20.14 9.27 15.25
CA VAL A 311 21.10 8.61 16.15
C VAL A 311 20.40 7.93 17.31
N VAL A 312 19.47 8.64 17.98
CA VAL A 312 18.67 8.09 19.08
C VAL A 312 17.82 6.93 18.60
N TRP A 313 17.22 7.09 17.41
CA TRP A 313 16.39 6.06 16.78
C TRP A 313 17.18 4.77 16.56
N VAL A 314 18.25 4.84 15.79
CA VAL A 314 19.03 3.65 15.39
C VAL A 314 19.74 2.99 16.58
N LYS A 315 20.33 3.79 17.48
CA LYS A 315 21.17 3.26 18.57
C LYS A 315 20.38 2.85 19.81
N TRP A 316 19.21 3.44 20.01
CA TRP A 316 18.53 3.27 21.30
C TRP A 316 17.06 2.87 21.18
N LEU A 317 16.27 3.55 20.32
CA LEU A 317 14.83 3.37 20.27
C LEU A 317 14.44 2.14 19.43
N LEU A 318 15.01 1.98 18.25
CA LEU A 318 14.74 0.85 17.35
C LEU A 318 14.98 -0.52 18.00
N PRO A 319 16.08 -0.76 18.76
CA PRO A 319 16.26 -2.02 19.47
C PRO A 319 15.15 -2.32 20.49
N ARG A 320 14.68 -1.30 21.22
CA ARG A 320 13.60 -1.45 22.19
C ARG A 320 12.25 -1.70 21.55
N LEU A 321 11.96 -0.98 20.47
CA LEU A 321 10.74 -1.17 19.70
C LEU A 321 10.70 -2.57 19.08
N LEU A 322 11.81 -3.03 18.54
CA LEU A 322 11.90 -4.39 18.01
C LEU A 322 11.63 -5.44 19.09
N ALA A 323 12.20 -5.26 20.28
CA ALA A 323 11.92 -6.15 21.41
C ALA A 323 10.43 -6.11 21.83
N LEU A 324 9.79 -4.95 21.76
CA LEU A 324 8.35 -4.79 22.05
C LEU A 324 7.49 -5.48 21.00
N ILE A 325 7.77 -5.25 19.70
CA ILE A 325 7.07 -5.86 18.58
C ILE A 325 7.14 -7.40 18.67
N ASN A 326 8.30 -7.92 19.04
CA ASN A 326 8.51 -9.36 19.12
C ASN A 326 7.89 -10.02 20.37
N ARG A 327 7.29 -9.26 21.29
CA ARG A 327 6.42 -9.79 22.35
C ARG A 327 5.07 -10.27 21.83
N ILE A 328 4.68 -9.85 20.62
CA ILE A 328 3.42 -10.30 20.00
C ILE A 328 3.52 -11.79 19.71
N ARG A 329 2.66 -12.58 20.35
CA ARG A 329 2.66 -14.04 20.22
C ARG A 329 2.39 -14.47 18.78
N TRP A 330 3.12 -15.46 18.28
CA TRP A 330 2.97 -16.01 16.93
C TRP A 330 1.50 -16.31 16.56
N LYS A 331 0.73 -16.93 17.45
CA LYS A 331 -0.66 -17.33 17.21
C LYS A 331 -1.61 -16.18 16.85
N VAL A 332 -1.34 -14.97 17.37
CA VAL A 332 -2.18 -13.78 17.13
C VAL A 332 -1.53 -12.79 16.15
N ARG A 333 -0.29 -13.04 15.76
CA ARG A 333 0.51 -12.13 14.95
C ARG A 333 -0.19 -11.68 13.67
N TYR A 334 -0.63 -12.65 12.87
CA TYR A 334 -1.27 -12.36 11.58
C TYR A 334 -2.67 -11.76 11.73
N SER A 335 -3.49 -12.32 12.62
CA SER A 335 -4.85 -11.83 12.84
C SER A 335 -4.85 -10.43 13.43
N LEU A 336 -4.00 -10.15 14.41
CA LEU A 336 -3.87 -8.82 15.00
C LEU A 336 -3.43 -7.79 13.96
N THR A 337 -2.39 -8.10 13.18
CA THR A 337 -1.91 -7.21 12.11
C THR A 337 -2.99 -6.96 11.06
N ALA A 338 -3.71 -8.00 10.64
CA ALA A 338 -4.80 -7.86 9.67
C ALA A 338 -5.93 -6.96 10.19
N VAL A 339 -6.37 -7.17 11.44
CA VAL A 339 -7.41 -6.34 12.07
C VAL A 339 -6.95 -4.88 12.18
N CYS A 340 -5.73 -4.64 12.68
CA CYS A 340 -5.18 -3.29 12.77
C CYS A 340 -5.04 -2.61 11.40
N THR A 341 -4.61 -3.36 10.36
CA THR A 341 -4.50 -2.84 9.00
C THR A 341 -5.87 -2.40 8.46
N VAL A 342 -6.90 -3.23 8.66
CA VAL A 342 -8.26 -2.92 8.20
C VAL A 342 -8.82 -1.71 8.94
N LEU A 343 -8.70 -1.67 10.27
CA LEU A 343 -9.18 -0.54 11.08
C LEU A 343 -8.49 0.76 10.70
N MET A 344 -7.17 0.73 10.54
CA MET A 344 -6.40 1.91 10.11
C MET A 344 -6.76 2.34 8.69
N GLY A 345 -6.96 1.39 7.77
CA GLY A 345 -7.40 1.67 6.40
C GLY A 345 -8.78 2.33 6.35
N ILE A 346 -9.71 1.87 7.18
CA ILE A 346 -11.05 2.48 7.32
C ILE A 346 -10.91 3.91 7.85
N ASP A 347 -10.13 4.13 8.91
CA ASP A 347 -9.93 5.45 9.51
C ASP A 347 -9.28 6.44 8.52
N ILE A 348 -8.25 6.00 7.78
CA ILE A 348 -7.64 6.80 6.70
C ILE A 348 -8.69 7.17 5.64
N ALA A 349 -9.51 6.21 5.20
CA ALA A 349 -10.52 6.45 4.18
C ALA A 349 -11.54 7.50 4.65
N PHE A 350 -12.03 7.39 5.89
CA PHE A 350 -12.96 8.38 6.44
C PHE A 350 -12.29 9.74 6.68
N THR A 351 -11.03 9.78 7.11
CA THR A 351 -10.28 11.03 7.27
C THR A 351 -10.11 11.76 5.94
N LEU A 352 -9.88 11.03 4.85
CA LEU A 352 -9.77 11.63 3.51
C LEU A 352 -11.11 12.10 2.93
N MET A 353 -12.23 11.65 3.49
CA MET A 353 -13.58 12.01 3.06
C MET A 353 -14.19 13.15 3.91
N ALA A 354 -13.62 13.44 5.07
CA ALA A 354 -14.05 14.50 5.98
C ALA A 354 -13.47 15.86 5.60
#